data_c5e85216c8cb7d7203cf3d2a2944dba3
#
_entry.id   c5e85216c8cb7d7203cf3d2a2944dba3
#
_cell.length_a   1.000
_cell.length_b   1.000
_cell.length_c   1.000
_cell.angle_alpha   90.00
_cell.angle_beta   90.00
_cell.angle_gamma   90.00
#
_symmetry.space_group_name_H-M   'P 1'
#
loop_
_entity.id
_entity.type
_entity.pdbx_description
1 polymer ?
#
loop_
_entity_poly.entity_id
_entity_poly.type
_entity_poly.pdbx_seq_one_letter_code
_entity_poly.pdbx_strand_id
1 'polypeptide(L)'
;MFRKFKSNKWVSWLIALFMILSLVTPFNVLAAEKTVDIQILATSDTHGKFVPYEYATNSESKSGSMTQIATAVKQFKKANPNTIIVDAGDVIQDNSASLFLNEEIHPMVLAMNEIGYDTWTLGNHEFNYGIPMLDKISSQFKGTVLCGNVYRQDGTRLGQPYKIIEKSDVKVGIIGMTTPNITKWDAENLKDCKVTDPVEETKKVISEIKDKVDVIVAVVHMAEGEEYGNKSSSAIALAKECPELAAIVAAHEHKAVEGAVYNNTPLVENKNLAQTMSKIDIKLTKKDGKYIINDKSKDVKSKIIWMMDGKTKEVNYESDKDLEEKLDSYHKLALDDANQIIGELKGGDLVPKDEVKGIPASQIQETPMINLINEVQMYYTKADVSAAAAFRSDANMKEGKIKKSDASLIYKYDNTIYLLEVTGKQLKDYMEWSASYYNTYKPGDLTISFNEKIRGYQYDMFSGIKYEIDISKDPGNRIVNLRKMNDSPVKD
;
A
#
# COMPACT_ATOMS: atom_id res chain seq x y z
N MET A 1 -12.21 -80.07 51.53
CA MET A 1 -12.12 -79.09 52.61
C MET A 1 -12.47 -77.70 52.06
N PHE A 2 -13.77 -77.30 51.99
CA PHE A 2 -14.24 -76.06 51.41
C PHE A 2 -14.39 -75.03 52.54
N ARG A 3 -13.57 -73.97 52.52
CA ARG A 3 -13.69 -72.80 53.42
C ARG A 3 -14.82 -71.87 52.87
N LYS A 4 -15.92 -71.75 53.63
CA LYS A 4 -16.98 -70.73 53.33
C LYS A 4 -16.45 -69.33 53.61
N PHE A 5 -16.38 -68.49 52.60
CA PHE A 5 -16.20 -67.06 52.74
C PHE A 5 -17.50 -66.44 53.32
N LYS A 6 -17.43 -65.87 54.49
CA LYS A 6 -18.51 -65.03 55.02
C LYS A 6 -18.51 -63.72 54.27
N SER A 7 -19.63 -63.44 53.54
CA SER A 7 -19.83 -62.16 52.86
C SER A 7 -19.98 -61.06 53.95
N ASN A 8 -19.06 -60.12 53.98
CA ASN A 8 -19.13 -58.95 54.85
C ASN A 8 -20.19 -57.99 54.30
N LYS A 9 -21.42 -58.03 54.83
CA LYS A 9 -22.53 -57.13 54.42
C LYS A 9 -22.15 -55.64 54.48
N TRP A 10 -21.20 -55.26 55.32
CA TRP A 10 -20.68 -53.88 55.42
C TRP A 10 -19.91 -53.45 54.19
N VAL A 11 -19.21 -54.30 53.48
CA VAL A 11 -18.48 -53.98 52.24
C VAL A 11 -19.49 -53.72 51.12
N SER A 12 -20.59 -54.47 51.03
CA SER A 12 -21.64 -54.27 50.04
C SER A 12 -22.39 -52.95 50.25
N TRP A 13 -22.59 -52.52 51.51
CA TRP A 13 -23.17 -51.21 51.81
C TRP A 13 -22.25 -50.04 51.47
N LEU A 14 -20.94 -50.15 51.67
CA LEU A 14 -19.95 -49.16 51.33
C LEU A 14 -19.85 -49.00 49.79
N ILE A 15 -19.89 -50.12 49.06
CA ILE A 15 -19.84 -50.07 47.56
C ILE A 15 -21.16 -49.44 47.02
N ALA A 16 -22.30 -49.77 47.59
CA ALA A 16 -23.59 -49.17 47.21
C ALA A 16 -23.64 -47.65 47.53
N LEU A 17 -23.11 -47.24 48.69
CA LEU A 17 -23.01 -45.82 49.06
C LEU A 17 -22.05 -45.05 48.15
N PHE A 18 -20.93 -45.66 47.74
CA PHE A 18 -20.02 -45.04 46.77
C PHE A 18 -20.61 -44.92 45.35
N MET A 19 -21.42 -45.91 44.91
CA MET A 19 -22.15 -45.82 43.64
C MET A 19 -23.27 -44.78 43.68
N ILE A 20 -23.95 -44.57 44.81
CA ILE A 20 -24.99 -43.56 44.95
C ILE A 20 -24.37 -42.16 45.05
N LEU A 21 -23.22 -42.00 45.73
CA LEU A 21 -22.48 -40.71 45.75
C LEU A 21 -21.94 -40.30 44.39
N SER A 22 -21.56 -41.28 43.52
CA SER A 22 -21.13 -40.99 42.13
C SER A 22 -22.24 -40.61 41.18
N LEU A 23 -23.51 -40.88 41.54
CA LEU A 23 -24.69 -40.49 40.77
C LEU A 23 -25.28 -39.13 41.17
N VAL A 24 -24.79 -38.48 42.24
CA VAL A 24 -25.34 -37.22 42.76
C VAL A 24 -24.38 -36.05 42.60
N THR A 25 -23.16 -36.29 42.19
CA THR A 25 -22.29 -35.18 41.71
C THR A 25 -22.75 -34.80 40.30
N PRO A 26 -23.27 -33.59 40.07
CA PRO A 26 -23.43 -33.13 38.71
C PRO A 26 -22.02 -33.11 38.13
N PHE A 27 -21.70 -34.05 37.23
CA PHE A 27 -20.61 -33.83 36.28
C PHE A 27 -21.02 -32.59 35.49
N ASN A 28 -20.60 -31.45 35.98
CA ASN A 28 -20.48 -30.28 35.12
C ASN A 28 -19.45 -30.67 34.06
N VAL A 29 -19.92 -31.36 33.03
CA VAL A 29 -19.21 -31.36 31.75
C VAL A 29 -19.19 -29.89 31.34
N LEU A 30 -18.12 -29.20 31.71
CA LEU A 30 -17.83 -27.90 31.10
C LEU A 30 -17.85 -28.19 29.59
N ALA A 31 -18.99 -27.87 28.96
CA ALA A 31 -19.07 -27.93 27.52
C ALA A 31 -17.89 -27.11 27.01
N ALA A 32 -16.99 -27.74 26.25
CA ALA A 32 -15.85 -27.04 25.70
C ALA A 32 -16.36 -25.78 25.00
N GLU A 33 -15.86 -24.62 25.39
CA GLU A 33 -16.28 -23.34 24.81
C GLU A 33 -16.11 -23.43 23.28
N LYS A 34 -17.18 -23.17 22.52
CA LYS A 34 -17.12 -23.19 21.05
C LYS A 34 -16.18 -22.08 20.60
N THR A 35 -15.09 -22.45 19.90
CA THR A 35 -14.15 -21.50 19.31
C THR A 35 -14.32 -21.47 17.79
N VAL A 36 -14.09 -20.31 17.18
CA VAL A 36 -14.05 -20.11 15.74
C VAL A 36 -12.82 -19.28 15.41
N ASP A 37 -12.08 -19.72 14.41
CA ASP A 37 -10.93 -18.98 13.87
C ASP A 37 -11.37 -18.26 12.58
N ILE A 38 -11.42 -16.94 12.60
CA ILE A 38 -11.61 -16.08 11.44
C ILE A 38 -10.25 -15.72 10.88
N GLN A 39 -10.10 -15.83 9.57
CA GLN A 39 -8.90 -15.43 8.85
C GLN A 39 -9.20 -14.25 7.92
N ILE A 40 -8.41 -13.19 7.97
CA ILE A 40 -8.48 -12.07 7.03
C ILE A 40 -7.19 -12.10 6.21
N LEU A 41 -7.34 -12.15 4.89
CA LEU A 41 -6.27 -11.95 3.92
C LEU A 41 -6.43 -10.57 3.31
N ALA A 42 -5.37 -9.78 3.32
CA ALA A 42 -5.43 -8.41 2.83
C ALA A 42 -4.29 -8.11 1.86
N THR A 43 -4.62 -7.43 0.76
CA THR A 43 -3.66 -6.78 -0.15
C THR A 43 -3.80 -5.27 -0.06
N SER A 44 -2.82 -4.55 -0.55
CA SER A 44 -2.83 -3.11 -0.78
C SER A 44 -1.78 -2.73 -1.82
N ASP A 45 -1.90 -1.51 -2.34
CA ASP A 45 -0.87 -0.91 -3.19
C ASP A 45 -0.43 -1.84 -4.34
N THR A 46 -1.39 -2.55 -4.93
CA THR A 46 -1.12 -3.54 -5.99
C THR A 46 -0.73 -2.91 -7.32
N HIS A 47 -1.08 -1.64 -7.52
CA HIS A 47 -0.57 -0.76 -8.59
C HIS A 47 -0.50 -1.45 -9.96
N GLY A 48 -1.65 -1.95 -10.45
CA GLY A 48 -1.74 -2.51 -11.79
C GLY A 48 -0.99 -3.82 -12.03
N LYS A 49 -0.49 -4.47 -10.99
CA LYS A 49 0.31 -5.69 -11.10
C LYS A 49 -0.57 -6.94 -11.28
N PHE A 50 -1.38 -6.97 -12.35
CA PHE A 50 -2.32 -8.08 -12.59
C PHE A 50 -1.62 -9.38 -13.00
N VAL A 51 -0.49 -9.34 -13.74
CA VAL A 51 0.38 -10.48 -14.08
C VAL A 51 1.82 -10.21 -13.64
N PRO A 52 2.71 -11.23 -13.57
CA PRO A 52 4.10 -11.07 -13.12
C PRO A 52 4.98 -10.39 -14.18
N TYR A 53 4.62 -9.19 -14.57
CA TYR A 53 5.32 -8.40 -15.59
C TYR A 53 5.43 -6.92 -15.19
N GLU A 54 6.56 -6.30 -15.50
CA GLU A 54 6.82 -4.87 -15.32
C GLU A 54 6.95 -4.21 -16.71
N TYR A 55 5.95 -3.44 -17.11
CA TYR A 55 5.89 -2.89 -18.46
C TYR A 55 6.89 -1.75 -18.67
N ALA A 56 7.23 -0.98 -17.64
CA ALA A 56 8.23 0.07 -17.73
C ALA A 56 9.64 -0.48 -18.02
N THR A 57 10.01 -1.61 -17.42
CA THR A 57 11.28 -2.30 -17.71
C THR A 57 11.16 -3.32 -18.84
N ASN A 58 9.93 -3.54 -19.32
CA ASN A 58 9.59 -4.51 -20.36
C ASN A 58 10.14 -5.91 -20.05
N SER A 59 9.93 -6.39 -18.84
CA SER A 59 10.49 -7.64 -18.34
C SER A 59 9.57 -8.39 -17.38
N GLU A 60 9.70 -9.72 -17.35
CA GLU A 60 9.04 -10.56 -16.34
C GLU A 60 9.54 -10.19 -14.94
N SER A 61 8.62 -10.10 -13.98
CA SER A 61 8.91 -9.82 -12.58
C SER A 61 8.03 -10.65 -11.68
N LYS A 62 8.58 -11.77 -11.17
CA LYS A 62 7.88 -12.71 -10.28
C LYS A 62 7.89 -12.28 -8.81
N SER A 63 8.25 -11.04 -8.52
CA SER A 63 8.27 -10.52 -7.15
C SER A 63 6.88 -10.41 -6.53
N GLY A 64 5.83 -10.25 -7.36
CA GLY A 64 4.43 -10.14 -6.97
C GLY A 64 3.52 -9.95 -8.17
N SER A 65 2.29 -10.44 -8.07
CA SER A 65 1.20 -10.21 -9.03
C SER A 65 -0.13 -10.70 -8.46
N MET A 66 -1.26 -10.23 -9.02
CA MET A 66 -2.58 -10.72 -8.63
C MET A 66 -2.74 -12.21 -8.96
N THR A 67 -2.10 -12.71 -10.01
CA THR A 67 -2.14 -14.14 -10.34
C THR A 67 -1.41 -15.00 -9.30
N GLN A 68 -0.34 -14.50 -8.67
CA GLN A 68 0.32 -15.17 -7.55
C GLN A 68 -0.51 -15.06 -6.25
N ILE A 69 -1.11 -13.89 -5.99
CA ILE A 69 -2.08 -13.70 -4.89
C ILE A 69 -3.24 -14.71 -5.01
N ALA A 70 -3.75 -14.96 -6.23
CA ALA A 70 -4.82 -15.93 -6.47
C ALA A 70 -4.43 -17.33 -5.98
N THR A 71 -3.21 -17.78 -6.28
CA THR A 71 -2.69 -19.07 -5.81
C THR A 71 -2.59 -19.12 -4.29
N ALA A 72 -2.04 -18.08 -3.68
CA ALA A 72 -1.93 -17.98 -2.22
C ALA A 72 -3.30 -18.02 -1.55
N VAL A 73 -4.25 -17.22 -2.04
CA VAL A 73 -5.62 -17.17 -1.52
C VAL A 73 -6.31 -18.53 -1.61
N LYS A 74 -6.20 -19.24 -2.74
CA LYS A 74 -6.77 -20.60 -2.91
C LYS A 74 -6.23 -21.56 -1.84
N GLN A 75 -4.93 -21.49 -1.51
CA GLN A 75 -4.32 -22.34 -0.48
C GLN A 75 -4.85 -22.00 0.92
N PHE A 76 -4.90 -20.71 1.29
CA PHE A 76 -5.38 -20.27 2.60
C PHE A 76 -6.87 -20.53 2.80
N LYS A 77 -7.72 -20.29 1.79
CA LYS A 77 -9.16 -20.62 1.83
C LYS A 77 -9.42 -22.11 2.00
N LYS A 78 -8.59 -22.96 1.37
CA LYS A 78 -8.67 -24.42 1.56
C LYS A 78 -8.31 -24.82 3.00
N ALA A 79 -7.35 -24.15 3.62
CA ALA A 79 -6.93 -24.41 4.99
C ALA A 79 -7.94 -23.88 6.04
N ASN A 80 -8.52 -22.69 5.79
CA ASN A 80 -9.54 -22.11 6.63
C ASN A 80 -10.70 -21.55 5.79
N PRO A 81 -11.87 -22.20 5.76
CA PRO A 81 -13.04 -21.73 5.01
C PRO A 81 -13.65 -20.42 5.57
N ASN A 82 -13.32 -20.04 6.82
CA ASN A 82 -13.72 -18.77 7.41
C ASN A 82 -12.79 -17.60 7.00
N THR A 83 -12.31 -17.64 5.76
CA THR A 83 -11.46 -16.60 5.20
C THR A 83 -12.29 -15.48 4.60
N ILE A 84 -11.89 -14.24 4.93
CA ILE A 84 -12.38 -12.98 4.36
C ILE A 84 -11.21 -12.36 3.58
N ILE A 85 -11.48 -11.83 2.38
CA ILE A 85 -10.45 -11.24 1.54
C ILE A 85 -10.76 -9.77 1.31
N VAL A 86 -9.80 -8.90 1.66
CA VAL A 86 -9.97 -7.46 1.59
C VAL A 86 -8.81 -6.79 0.85
N ASP A 87 -9.07 -5.62 0.28
CA ASP A 87 -8.02 -4.78 -0.31
C ASP A 87 -8.06 -3.40 0.33
N ALA A 88 -6.90 -2.82 0.59
CA ALA A 88 -6.74 -1.52 1.23
C ALA A 88 -6.37 -0.40 0.25
N GLY A 89 -6.60 -0.56 -1.06
CA GLY A 89 -6.52 0.51 -2.06
C GLY A 89 -5.23 0.59 -2.86
N ASP A 90 -5.19 1.56 -3.76
CA ASP A 90 -4.14 1.79 -4.76
C ASP A 90 -4.01 0.59 -5.73
N VAL A 91 -5.12 0.31 -6.41
CA VAL A 91 -5.28 -0.85 -7.30
C VAL A 91 -5.07 -0.48 -8.77
N ILE A 92 -5.70 0.61 -9.23
CA ILE A 92 -5.93 0.88 -10.65
C ILE A 92 -4.91 1.80 -11.33
N GLN A 93 -3.88 2.20 -10.63
CA GLN A 93 -2.83 3.11 -11.11
C GLN A 93 -1.49 2.36 -11.21
N ASP A 94 -0.56 2.86 -12.07
CA ASP A 94 0.77 2.31 -12.35
C ASP A 94 0.74 1.03 -13.22
N ASN A 95 1.92 0.53 -13.59
CA ASN A 95 2.19 -0.67 -14.40
C ASN A 95 1.24 -0.86 -15.60
N SER A 96 0.99 0.22 -16.36
CA SER A 96 0.07 0.28 -17.52
C SER A 96 -1.42 0.06 -17.19
N ALA A 97 -1.84 0.07 -15.94
CA ALA A 97 -3.24 -0.09 -15.56
C ALA A 97 -4.13 1.00 -16.16
N SER A 98 -3.65 2.24 -16.26
CA SER A 98 -4.38 3.36 -16.86
C SER A 98 -4.77 3.14 -18.34
N LEU A 99 -4.10 2.23 -19.04
CA LEU A 99 -4.46 1.85 -20.42
C LEU A 99 -5.89 1.26 -20.49
N PHE A 100 -6.38 0.68 -19.40
CA PHE A 100 -7.62 -0.08 -19.33
C PHE A 100 -8.78 0.64 -18.67
N LEU A 101 -8.68 1.95 -18.41
CA LEU A 101 -9.73 2.73 -17.77
C LEU A 101 -11.06 2.72 -18.54
N ASN A 102 -10.99 2.57 -19.86
CA ASN A 102 -12.16 2.58 -20.73
C ASN A 102 -12.69 1.19 -21.10
N GLU A 103 -12.03 0.12 -20.68
CA GLU A 103 -12.48 -1.25 -20.93
C GLU A 103 -13.81 -1.55 -20.23
N GLU A 104 -14.50 -2.59 -20.71
CA GLU A 104 -15.74 -3.09 -20.12
C GLU A 104 -15.51 -3.55 -18.68
N ILE A 105 -14.38 -4.21 -18.43
CA ILE A 105 -13.88 -4.53 -17.10
C ILE A 105 -12.39 -4.25 -17.00
N HIS A 106 -11.99 -3.51 -15.98
CA HIS A 106 -10.59 -3.23 -15.70
C HIS A 106 -9.86 -4.51 -15.24
N PRO A 107 -8.66 -4.87 -15.78
CA PRO A 107 -8.00 -6.15 -15.48
C PRO A 107 -7.75 -6.40 -14.00
N MET A 108 -7.44 -5.36 -13.22
CA MET A 108 -7.30 -5.48 -11.77
C MET A 108 -8.62 -5.85 -11.09
N VAL A 109 -9.72 -5.23 -11.52
CA VAL A 109 -11.06 -5.54 -10.98
C VAL A 109 -11.51 -6.93 -11.41
N LEU A 110 -11.19 -7.34 -12.66
CA LEU A 110 -11.40 -8.72 -13.11
C LEU A 110 -10.65 -9.71 -12.18
N ALA A 111 -9.38 -9.45 -11.91
CA ALA A 111 -8.57 -10.30 -11.02
C ALA A 111 -9.16 -10.35 -9.61
N MET A 112 -9.55 -9.21 -9.03
CA MET A 112 -10.18 -9.16 -7.70
C MET A 112 -11.48 -9.95 -7.66
N ASN A 113 -12.32 -9.84 -8.68
CA ASN A 113 -13.58 -10.57 -8.79
C ASN A 113 -13.37 -12.09 -8.89
N GLU A 114 -12.37 -12.54 -9.65
CA GLU A 114 -12.05 -13.96 -9.82
C GLU A 114 -11.40 -14.56 -8.55
N ILE A 115 -10.58 -13.81 -7.84
CA ILE A 115 -10.02 -14.21 -6.54
C ILE A 115 -11.12 -14.26 -5.48
N GLY A 116 -12.14 -13.42 -5.61
CA GLY A 116 -13.29 -13.33 -4.73
C GLY A 116 -13.03 -12.45 -3.52
N TYR A 117 -12.57 -11.21 -3.76
CA TYR A 117 -12.48 -10.18 -2.74
C TYR A 117 -13.85 -9.79 -2.21
N ASP A 118 -13.96 -9.68 -0.89
CA ASP A 118 -15.19 -9.29 -0.19
C ASP A 118 -15.33 -7.77 -0.14
N THR A 119 -14.21 -7.04 0.05
CA THR A 119 -14.18 -5.56 0.10
C THR A 119 -12.95 -4.98 -0.61
N TRP A 120 -13.11 -3.76 -1.12
CA TRP A 120 -12.06 -2.91 -1.66
C TRP A 120 -12.20 -1.52 -1.04
N THR A 121 -11.23 -1.12 -0.20
CA THR A 121 -11.12 0.24 0.33
C THR A 121 -10.39 1.11 -0.69
N LEU A 122 -10.91 2.31 -0.97
CA LEU A 122 -10.27 3.21 -1.93
C LEU A 122 -9.00 3.83 -1.34
N GLY A 123 -7.91 3.78 -2.10
CA GLY A 123 -6.66 4.49 -1.81
C GLY A 123 -6.63 5.88 -2.45
N ASN A 124 -5.48 6.54 -2.42
CA ASN A 124 -5.34 7.87 -3.02
C ASN A 124 -5.24 7.80 -4.55
N HIS A 125 -4.67 6.77 -5.10
CA HIS A 125 -4.52 6.64 -6.55
C HIS A 125 -5.82 6.27 -7.28
N GLU A 126 -6.85 5.83 -6.58
CA GLU A 126 -8.17 5.68 -7.16
C GLU A 126 -8.79 7.02 -7.60
N PHE A 127 -8.36 8.14 -7.02
CA PHE A 127 -8.89 9.48 -7.33
C PHE A 127 -8.19 10.16 -8.52
N ASN A 128 -7.06 9.64 -9.01
CA ASN A 128 -6.25 10.27 -10.05
C ASN A 128 -7.00 10.52 -11.36
N TYR A 129 -8.00 9.71 -11.67
CA TYR A 129 -8.75 9.78 -12.92
C TYR A 129 -10.13 10.47 -12.79
N GLY A 130 -10.38 11.09 -11.62
CA GLY A 130 -11.62 11.79 -11.30
C GLY A 130 -12.78 10.86 -10.89
N ILE A 131 -13.76 11.45 -10.23
CA ILE A 131 -14.89 10.71 -9.62
C ILE A 131 -15.72 9.92 -10.67
N PRO A 132 -16.03 10.45 -11.88
CA PRO A 132 -16.81 9.70 -12.85
C PRO A 132 -16.11 8.40 -13.33
N MET A 133 -14.78 8.44 -13.49
CA MET A 133 -14.01 7.25 -13.85
C MET A 133 -13.93 6.26 -12.69
N LEU A 134 -13.72 6.75 -11.48
CA LEU A 134 -13.75 5.92 -10.28
C LEU A 134 -15.10 5.21 -10.12
N ASP A 135 -16.22 5.92 -10.32
CA ASP A 135 -17.56 5.31 -10.25
C ASP A 135 -17.74 4.21 -11.31
N LYS A 136 -17.28 4.46 -12.55
CA LYS A 136 -17.31 3.47 -13.63
C LYS A 136 -16.57 2.19 -13.24
N ILE A 137 -15.34 2.31 -12.75
CA ILE A 137 -14.49 1.15 -12.41
C ILE A 137 -15.01 0.47 -11.13
N SER A 138 -15.38 1.23 -10.12
CA SER A 138 -15.94 0.70 -8.87
C SER A 138 -17.21 -0.12 -9.10
N SER A 139 -18.05 0.27 -10.07
CA SER A 139 -19.28 -0.46 -10.42
C SER A 139 -19.03 -1.86 -11.01
N GLN A 140 -17.82 -2.12 -11.50
CA GLN A 140 -17.42 -3.42 -12.04
C GLN A 140 -17.05 -4.42 -10.92
N PHE A 141 -16.80 -3.95 -9.71
CA PHE A 141 -16.40 -4.79 -8.59
C PHE A 141 -17.59 -5.52 -7.99
N LYS A 142 -17.51 -6.84 -7.85
CA LYS A 142 -18.60 -7.69 -7.31
C LYS A 142 -18.73 -7.62 -5.78
N GLY A 143 -17.68 -7.23 -5.07
CA GLY A 143 -17.69 -7.06 -3.63
C GLY A 143 -18.25 -5.69 -3.22
N THR A 144 -17.84 -5.20 -2.04
CA THR A 144 -18.25 -3.90 -1.53
C THR A 144 -17.10 -2.91 -1.57
N VAL A 145 -17.26 -1.80 -2.27
CA VAL A 145 -16.31 -0.68 -2.25
C VAL A 145 -16.51 0.13 -0.97
N LEU A 146 -15.41 0.31 -0.22
CA LEU A 146 -15.39 1.02 1.06
C LEU A 146 -14.70 2.38 0.93
N CYS A 147 -15.35 3.44 1.39
CA CYS A 147 -14.79 4.79 1.53
C CYS A 147 -15.68 5.61 2.48
N GLY A 148 -15.46 5.48 3.79
CA GLY A 148 -16.34 6.00 4.81
C GLY A 148 -16.23 7.50 5.07
N ASN A 149 -15.11 8.13 4.67
CA ASN A 149 -14.79 9.52 5.00
C ASN A 149 -14.76 10.48 3.80
N VAL A 150 -15.21 10.05 2.62
CA VAL A 150 -15.36 10.93 1.44
C VAL A 150 -16.83 11.04 1.08
N TYR A 151 -17.33 12.27 0.98
CA TYR A 151 -18.72 12.59 0.70
C TYR A 151 -18.86 13.35 -0.60
N ARG A 152 -19.87 13.04 -1.39
CA ARG A 152 -20.26 13.79 -2.57
C ARG A 152 -20.93 15.10 -2.17
N GLN A 153 -21.13 15.99 -3.13
CA GLN A 153 -21.79 17.27 -2.91
C GLN A 153 -23.21 17.14 -2.34
N ASP A 154 -23.93 16.08 -2.69
CA ASP A 154 -25.28 15.79 -2.17
C ASP A 154 -25.30 15.23 -0.75
N GLY A 155 -24.14 15.06 -0.12
CA GLY A 155 -23.98 14.53 1.23
C GLY A 155 -23.98 12.99 1.33
N THR A 156 -24.09 12.27 0.21
CA THR A 156 -23.92 10.81 0.21
C THR A 156 -22.44 10.45 0.25
N ARG A 157 -22.09 9.32 0.86
CA ARG A 157 -20.70 8.81 0.82
C ARG A 157 -20.33 8.28 -0.57
N LEU A 158 -19.06 8.41 -0.92
CA LEU A 158 -18.54 7.91 -2.18
C LEU A 158 -18.56 6.38 -2.25
N GLY A 159 -18.23 5.72 -1.14
CA GLY A 159 -18.32 4.28 -0.94
C GLY A 159 -19.09 3.94 0.34
N GLN A 160 -19.27 2.65 0.63
CA GLN A 160 -19.83 2.24 1.90
C GLN A 160 -18.84 2.50 3.04
N PRO A 161 -19.29 2.88 4.25
CA PRO A 161 -18.37 3.08 5.38
C PRO A 161 -17.89 1.74 5.98
N TYR A 162 -18.68 0.68 5.83
CA TYR A 162 -18.37 -0.65 6.32
C TYR A 162 -19.11 -1.74 5.56
N LYS A 163 -18.67 -2.98 5.76
CA LYS A 163 -19.38 -4.21 5.38
C LYS A 163 -19.41 -5.16 6.56
N ILE A 164 -20.57 -5.77 6.81
CA ILE A 164 -20.69 -6.89 7.76
C ILE A 164 -20.63 -8.20 6.95
N ILE A 165 -19.72 -9.10 7.35
CA ILE A 165 -19.51 -10.40 6.71
C ILE A 165 -19.69 -11.47 7.78
N GLU A 166 -20.50 -12.48 7.48
CA GLU A 166 -20.75 -13.58 8.40
C GLU A 166 -19.99 -14.85 7.94
N LYS A 167 -19.22 -15.44 8.86
CA LYS A 167 -18.51 -16.72 8.68
C LYS A 167 -18.72 -17.57 9.94
N SER A 168 -19.25 -18.78 9.78
CA SER A 168 -19.47 -19.73 10.90
C SER A 168 -20.20 -19.10 12.10
N ASP A 169 -21.29 -18.36 11.87
CA ASP A 169 -22.08 -17.60 12.86
C ASP A 169 -21.33 -16.40 13.51
N VAL A 170 -20.11 -16.09 13.09
CA VAL A 170 -19.37 -14.89 13.54
C VAL A 170 -19.63 -13.75 12.56
N LYS A 171 -20.03 -12.59 13.07
CA LYS A 171 -20.23 -11.37 12.31
C LYS A 171 -19.02 -10.46 12.43
N VAL A 172 -18.33 -10.25 11.29
CA VAL A 172 -17.15 -9.41 11.19
C VAL A 172 -17.53 -8.08 10.52
N GLY A 173 -17.31 -6.96 11.20
CA GLY A 173 -17.45 -5.63 10.63
C GLY A 173 -16.10 -5.20 10.01
N ILE A 174 -16.09 -4.93 8.72
CA ILE A 174 -14.93 -4.37 8.00
C ILE A 174 -15.23 -2.91 7.74
N ILE A 175 -14.41 -2.01 8.31
CA ILE A 175 -14.52 -0.55 8.14
C ILE A 175 -13.46 -0.10 7.13
N GLY A 176 -13.83 0.75 6.15
CA GLY A 176 -12.90 1.29 5.16
C GLY A 176 -12.81 2.81 5.21
N MET A 177 -11.57 3.33 5.33
CA MET A 177 -11.26 4.77 5.30
C MET A 177 -10.06 5.05 4.41
N THR A 178 -10.02 6.24 3.80
CA THR A 178 -8.87 6.70 3.01
C THR A 178 -8.18 7.87 3.70
N THR A 179 -6.90 8.11 3.36
CA THR A 179 -6.14 9.23 3.90
C THR A 179 -6.80 10.57 3.55
N PRO A 180 -6.90 11.51 4.50
CA PRO A 180 -7.45 12.84 4.21
C PRO A 180 -6.52 13.67 3.32
N ASN A 181 -5.28 13.25 3.11
CA ASN A 181 -4.28 13.92 2.29
C ASN A 181 -4.56 13.85 0.78
N ILE A 182 -5.52 13.03 0.34
CA ILE A 182 -6.02 13.04 -1.05
C ILE A 182 -6.40 14.44 -1.53
N THR A 183 -6.85 15.32 -0.64
CA THR A 183 -7.15 16.72 -0.96
C THR A 183 -5.92 17.55 -1.34
N LYS A 184 -4.71 17.09 -1.04
CA LYS A 184 -3.46 17.73 -1.45
C LYS A 184 -3.00 17.28 -2.82
N TRP A 185 -3.22 16.01 -3.14
CA TRP A 185 -2.72 15.41 -4.38
C TRP A 185 -3.73 15.47 -5.52
N ASP A 186 -5.03 15.40 -5.20
CA ASP A 186 -6.13 15.34 -6.17
C ASP A 186 -7.19 16.43 -5.93
N ALA A 187 -6.77 17.63 -5.49
CA ALA A 187 -7.66 18.74 -5.16
C ALA A 187 -8.68 19.06 -6.27
N GLU A 188 -8.26 19.06 -7.54
CA GLU A 188 -9.15 19.35 -8.67
C GLU A 188 -10.19 18.24 -8.88
N ASN A 189 -9.78 16.98 -8.78
CA ASN A 189 -10.68 15.83 -8.91
C ASN A 189 -11.68 15.72 -7.74
N LEU A 190 -11.35 16.32 -6.60
CA LEU A 190 -12.14 16.29 -5.37
C LEU A 190 -12.86 17.60 -5.05
N LYS A 191 -12.85 18.60 -5.95
CA LYS A 191 -13.43 19.93 -5.70
C LYS A 191 -14.92 19.91 -5.29
N ASP A 192 -15.66 18.92 -5.78
CA ASP A 192 -17.08 18.70 -5.46
C ASP A 192 -17.28 17.64 -4.36
N CYS A 193 -16.22 17.24 -3.67
CA CYS A 193 -16.25 16.28 -2.58
C CYS A 193 -15.85 16.92 -1.25
N LYS A 194 -16.40 16.39 -0.17
CA LYS A 194 -15.96 16.72 1.19
C LYS A 194 -15.22 15.52 1.78
N VAL A 195 -13.95 15.71 2.12
CA VAL A 195 -13.15 14.70 2.84
C VAL A 195 -13.18 15.06 4.33
N THR A 196 -13.56 14.10 5.17
CA THR A 196 -13.67 14.26 6.62
C THR A 196 -12.58 13.51 7.35
N ASP A 197 -12.45 13.78 8.64
CA ASP A 197 -11.47 13.13 9.51
C ASP A 197 -11.74 11.61 9.62
N PRO A 198 -10.82 10.74 9.19
CA PRO A 198 -11.04 9.29 9.19
C PRO A 198 -11.16 8.70 10.59
N VAL A 199 -10.52 9.28 11.61
CA VAL A 199 -10.62 8.82 13.00
C VAL A 199 -12.02 9.07 13.53
N GLU A 200 -12.55 10.28 13.34
CA GLU A 200 -13.89 10.64 13.78
C GLU A 200 -14.97 9.87 13.02
N GLU A 201 -14.80 9.64 11.72
CA GLU A 201 -15.71 8.79 10.94
C GLU A 201 -15.67 7.32 11.40
N THR A 202 -14.47 6.80 11.73
CA THR A 202 -14.33 5.45 12.26
C THR A 202 -15.07 5.31 13.60
N LYS A 203 -14.94 6.28 14.52
CA LYS A 203 -15.70 6.29 15.80
C LYS A 203 -17.21 6.27 15.58
N LYS A 204 -17.73 7.04 14.63
CA LYS A 204 -19.15 7.05 14.27
C LYS A 204 -19.61 5.68 13.77
N VAL A 205 -18.83 5.08 12.84
CA VAL A 205 -19.14 3.76 12.29
C VAL A 205 -19.10 2.69 13.37
N ILE A 206 -18.09 2.70 14.25
CA ILE A 206 -18.01 1.77 15.40
C ILE A 206 -19.27 1.90 16.26
N SER A 207 -19.68 3.12 16.59
CA SER A 207 -20.89 3.35 17.39
C SER A 207 -22.16 2.80 16.72
N GLU A 208 -22.22 2.80 15.39
CA GLU A 208 -23.33 2.27 14.61
C GLU A 208 -23.36 0.74 14.57
N ILE A 209 -22.20 0.07 14.51
CA ILE A 209 -22.12 -1.37 14.22
C ILE A 209 -21.73 -2.24 15.41
N LYS A 210 -21.16 -1.72 16.50
CA LYS A 210 -20.59 -2.49 17.62
C LYS A 210 -21.57 -3.49 18.25
N ASP A 211 -22.86 -3.19 18.23
CA ASP A 211 -23.91 -4.08 18.78
C ASP A 211 -24.47 -5.06 17.72
N LYS A 212 -24.04 -4.93 16.46
CA LYS A 212 -24.49 -5.75 15.32
C LYS A 212 -23.45 -6.79 14.91
N VAL A 213 -22.21 -6.69 15.42
CA VAL A 213 -21.06 -7.53 15.04
C VAL A 213 -20.37 -8.11 16.27
N ASP A 214 -19.62 -9.19 16.09
CA ASP A 214 -18.80 -9.81 17.11
C ASP A 214 -17.37 -9.25 17.14
N VAL A 215 -16.86 -8.80 15.99
CA VAL A 215 -15.49 -8.27 15.83
C VAL A 215 -15.47 -7.18 14.77
N ILE A 216 -14.61 -6.17 14.96
CA ILE A 216 -14.42 -5.06 14.03
C ILE A 216 -12.96 -4.98 13.60
N VAL A 217 -12.71 -4.90 12.29
CA VAL A 217 -11.39 -4.70 11.70
C VAL A 217 -11.44 -3.46 10.80
N ALA A 218 -10.44 -2.59 10.92
CA ALA A 218 -10.27 -1.47 10.02
C ALA A 218 -9.33 -1.85 8.86
N VAL A 219 -9.72 -1.55 7.63
CA VAL A 219 -8.95 -1.71 6.41
C VAL A 219 -8.84 -0.33 5.80
N VAL A 220 -7.69 0.31 5.98
CA VAL A 220 -7.56 1.73 5.71
C VAL A 220 -6.38 2.02 4.78
N HIS A 221 -6.61 2.90 3.82
CA HIS A 221 -5.52 3.42 3.01
C HIS A 221 -4.93 4.66 3.68
N MET A 222 -4.09 4.40 4.67
CA MET A 222 -3.42 5.42 5.50
C MET A 222 -2.06 4.89 5.92
N ALA A 223 -1.07 5.81 5.98
CA ALA A 223 0.25 5.52 6.51
C ALA A 223 0.21 5.00 7.96
N GLU A 224 1.23 4.24 8.37
CA GLU A 224 1.42 3.86 9.77
C GLU A 224 1.49 5.10 10.65
N GLY A 225 2.39 6.05 10.33
CA GLY A 225 2.60 7.32 11.02
C GLY A 225 1.80 8.50 10.46
N GLU A 226 1.91 9.65 11.13
CA GLU A 226 1.29 10.88 10.64
C GLU A 226 2.04 11.45 9.43
N GLU A 227 1.28 12.03 8.50
CA GLU A 227 1.82 12.71 7.32
C GLU A 227 1.47 14.19 7.33
N TYR A 228 2.41 15.03 6.89
CA TYR A 228 2.24 16.48 6.77
C TYR A 228 1.75 17.17 8.05
N GLY A 229 2.06 16.61 9.23
CA GLY A 229 1.62 17.13 10.51
C GLY A 229 0.13 16.92 10.82
N ASN A 230 -0.57 16.10 10.03
CA ASN A 230 -1.96 15.72 10.25
C ASN A 230 -2.04 14.43 11.07
N LYS A 231 -2.36 14.55 12.35
CA LYS A 231 -2.44 13.39 13.26
C LYS A 231 -3.48 12.36 12.85
N SER A 232 -4.58 12.78 12.25
CA SER A 232 -5.65 11.89 11.82
C SER A 232 -5.34 11.13 10.52
N SER A 233 -4.21 11.42 9.84
CA SER A 233 -3.78 10.67 8.66
C SER A 233 -3.08 9.35 8.98
N SER A 234 -3.01 8.95 10.25
CA SER A 234 -2.20 7.86 10.76
C SER A 234 -3.05 6.67 11.21
N ALA A 235 -2.68 5.46 10.80
CA ALA A 235 -3.27 4.22 11.31
C ALA A 235 -2.99 4.02 12.82
N ILE A 236 -1.87 4.55 13.34
CA ILE A 236 -1.58 4.60 14.78
C ILE A 236 -2.62 5.43 15.54
N ALA A 237 -3.12 6.52 14.95
CA ALA A 237 -4.16 7.33 15.57
C ALA A 237 -5.46 6.52 15.72
N LEU A 238 -5.84 5.74 14.70
CA LEU A 238 -6.99 4.82 14.80
C LEU A 238 -6.80 3.80 15.93
N ALA A 239 -5.63 3.17 16.05
CA ALA A 239 -5.34 2.21 17.11
C ALA A 239 -5.45 2.83 18.52
N LYS A 240 -5.05 4.10 18.67
CA LYS A 240 -5.14 4.82 19.95
C LYS A 240 -6.56 5.25 20.31
N GLU A 241 -7.29 5.74 19.32
CA GLU A 241 -8.59 6.38 19.52
C GLU A 241 -9.78 5.43 19.39
N CYS A 242 -9.58 4.24 18.81
CA CYS A 242 -10.62 3.23 18.55
C CYS A 242 -10.22 1.86 19.12
N PRO A 243 -10.25 1.69 20.47
CA PRO A 243 -9.80 0.44 21.14
C PRO A 243 -10.69 -0.77 20.84
N GLU A 244 -11.89 -0.56 20.27
CA GLU A 244 -12.80 -1.62 19.84
C GLU A 244 -12.27 -2.39 18.62
N LEU A 245 -11.36 -1.82 17.85
CA LEU A 245 -10.76 -2.48 16.69
C LEU A 245 -9.95 -3.71 17.14
N ALA A 246 -10.24 -4.86 16.55
CA ALA A 246 -9.49 -6.09 16.78
C ALA A 246 -8.12 -6.05 16.08
N ALA A 247 -8.05 -5.47 14.89
CA ALA A 247 -6.85 -5.29 14.10
C ALA A 247 -7.03 -4.15 13.08
N ILE A 248 -5.90 -3.68 12.53
CA ILE A 248 -5.86 -2.68 11.45
C ILE A 248 -4.99 -3.22 10.31
N VAL A 249 -5.54 -3.17 9.10
CA VAL A 249 -4.77 -3.24 7.85
C VAL A 249 -4.53 -1.82 7.37
N ALA A 250 -3.27 -1.39 7.41
CA ALA A 250 -2.79 -0.11 6.89
C ALA A 250 -2.20 -0.27 5.48
N ALA A 251 -1.94 0.83 4.78
CA ALA A 251 -1.43 0.86 3.42
C ALA A 251 -0.69 2.19 3.14
N HIS A 252 -0.38 2.49 1.87
CA HIS A 252 0.14 3.76 1.40
C HIS A 252 1.66 3.95 1.50
N GLU A 253 2.32 3.52 2.56
CA GLU A 253 3.78 3.71 2.69
C GLU A 253 4.61 2.64 1.96
N HIS A 254 3.96 1.63 1.39
CA HIS A 254 4.62 0.53 0.68
C HIS A 254 5.62 -0.26 1.54
N LYS A 255 5.36 -0.35 2.83
CA LYS A 255 6.21 -1.05 3.80
C LYS A 255 5.61 -2.41 4.17
N ALA A 256 6.43 -3.43 4.30
CA ALA A 256 5.99 -4.69 4.90
C ALA A 256 6.09 -4.58 6.42
N VAL A 257 4.98 -4.25 7.09
CA VAL A 257 4.90 -4.15 8.55
C VAL A 257 4.26 -5.40 9.13
N GLU A 258 5.04 -6.16 9.91
CA GLU A 258 4.60 -7.38 10.59
C GLU A 258 4.77 -7.23 12.09
N GLY A 259 3.77 -7.63 12.86
CA GLY A 259 3.85 -7.71 14.30
C GLY A 259 3.83 -6.38 15.06
N ALA A 260 3.52 -5.27 14.38
CA ALA A 260 3.33 -3.99 15.07
C ALA A 260 2.05 -4.03 15.92
N VAL A 261 2.12 -3.43 17.12
CA VAL A 261 0.99 -3.36 18.05
C VAL A 261 0.95 -1.96 18.67
N TYR A 262 -0.16 -1.26 18.49
CA TYR A 262 -0.39 0.06 19.06
C TYR A 262 -1.65 0.04 19.92
N ASN A 263 -1.55 0.48 21.18
CA ASN A 263 -2.65 0.46 22.14
C ASN A 263 -3.39 -0.90 22.18
N ASN A 264 -2.63 -2.02 22.24
CA ASN A 264 -3.15 -3.39 22.20
C ASN A 264 -3.95 -3.74 20.92
N THR A 265 -3.74 -3.01 19.82
CA THR A 265 -4.35 -3.29 18.51
C THR A 265 -3.24 -3.68 17.53
N PRO A 266 -3.23 -4.91 17.01
CA PRO A 266 -2.32 -5.33 15.96
C PRO A 266 -2.54 -4.54 14.67
N LEU A 267 -1.43 -4.16 14.03
CA LEU A 267 -1.38 -3.45 12.76
C LEU A 267 -0.47 -4.19 11.78
N VAL A 268 -0.93 -4.31 10.55
CA VAL A 268 -0.15 -4.82 9.41
C VAL A 268 -0.20 -3.84 8.26
N GLU A 269 0.87 -3.79 7.46
CA GLU A 269 0.90 -3.08 6.20
C GLU A 269 1.60 -3.93 5.14
N ASN A 270 1.14 -3.87 3.90
CA ASN A 270 1.71 -4.63 2.79
C ASN A 270 2.74 -3.81 2.02
N LYS A 271 3.69 -4.52 1.42
CA LYS A 271 4.56 -3.97 0.39
C LYS A 271 3.79 -3.86 -0.93
N ASN A 272 4.10 -2.82 -1.70
CA ASN A 272 3.45 -2.54 -2.98
C ASN A 272 3.67 -3.61 -4.07
N LEU A 273 3.02 -3.41 -5.24
CA LEU A 273 3.14 -4.25 -6.45
C LEU A 273 2.81 -5.72 -6.20
N ALA A 274 1.82 -5.97 -5.34
CA ALA A 274 1.39 -7.32 -4.96
C ALA A 274 2.54 -8.23 -4.48
N GLN A 275 3.64 -7.66 -3.96
CA GLN A 275 4.79 -8.42 -3.45
C GLN A 275 4.44 -9.19 -2.19
N THR A 276 3.48 -8.69 -1.42
CA THR A 276 3.02 -9.29 -0.18
C THR A 276 1.50 -9.31 -0.08
N MET A 277 1.02 -10.20 0.76
CA MET A 277 -0.33 -10.24 1.28
C MET A 277 -0.24 -10.39 2.79
N SER A 278 -0.98 -9.62 3.55
CA SER A 278 -1.05 -9.82 4.99
C SER A 278 -2.13 -10.84 5.35
N LYS A 279 -1.88 -11.56 6.44
CA LYS A 279 -2.79 -12.52 7.05
C LYS A 279 -3.02 -12.14 8.51
N ILE A 280 -4.30 -12.04 8.91
CA ILE A 280 -4.70 -11.84 10.29
C ILE A 280 -5.56 -13.02 10.70
N ASP A 281 -5.15 -13.75 11.72
CA ASP A 281 -5.91 -14.83 12.34
C ASP A 281 -6.54 -14.31 13.64
N ILE A 282 -7.85 -14.42 13.78
CA ILE A 282 -8.62 -13.97 14.95
C ILE A 282 -9.35 -15.16 15.55
N LYS A 283 -8.94 -15.57 16.75
CA LYS A 283 -9.59 -16.62 17.49
C LYS A 283 -10.70 -16.03 18.38
N LEU A 284 -11.93 -16.48 18.18
CA LEU A 284 -13.08 -16.07 18.98
C LEU A 284 -13.61 -17.24 19.77
N THR A 285 -14.09 -16.94 20.97
CA THR A 285 -14.73 -17.90 21.88
C THR A 285 -16.17 -17.47 22.14
N LYS A 286 -17.10 -18.41 22.04
CA LYS A 286 -18.53 -18.13 22.29
C LYS A 286 -18.81 -18.12 23.79
N LYS A 287 -19.19 -16.95 24.34
CA LYS A 287 -19.59 -16.74 25.74
C LYS A 287 -20.96 -16.05 25.78
N ASP A 288 -21.87 -16.57 26.54
CA ASP A 288 -23.23 -15.99 26.72
C ASP A 288 -23.95 -15.68 25.41
N GLY A 289 -23.73 -16.54 24.39
CA GLY A 289 -24.35 -16.41 23.06
C GLY A 289 -23.60 -15.49 22.08
N LYS A 290 -22.59 -14.73 22.51
CA LYS A 290 -21.78 -13.84 21.67
C LYS A 290 -20.37 -14.40 21.48
N TYR A 291 -19.77 -14.11 20.33
CA TYR A 291 -18.37 -14.40 20.09
C TYR A 291 -17.49 -13.23 20.57
N ILE A 292 -16.47 -13.53 21.35
CA ILE A 292 -15.55 -12.52 21.89
C ILE A 292 -14.08 -12.94 21.70
N ILE A 293 -13.20 -11.98 21.63
CA ILE A 293 -11.74 -12.16 21.75
C ILE A 293 -11.42 -12.11 23.24
N ASN A 294 -10.86 -13.20 23.80
CA ASN A 294 -10.51 -13.26 25.23
C ASN A 294 -9.29 -12.40 25.58
N ASP A 295 -8.26 -12.46 24.71
CA ASP A 295 -6.99 -11.73 24.89
C ASP A 295 -6.44 -11.38 23.50
N LYS A 296 -6.54 -10.12 23.09
CA LYS A 296 -6.06 -9.66 21.76
C LYS A 296 -4.60 -10.06 21.50
N SER A 297 -3.75 -10.00 22.51
CA SER A 297 -2.32 -10.29 22.37
C SER A 297 -2.03 -11.76 22.03
N LYS A 298 -2.95 -12.66 22.35
CA LYS A 298 -2.84 -14.10 22.09
C LYS A 298 -3.72 -14.58 20.96
N ASP A 299 -4.93 -14.01 20.87
CA ASP A 299 -6.01 -14.48 20.01
C ASP A 299 -6.05 -13.76 18.66
N VAL A 300 -5.34 -12.63 18.50
CA VAL A 300 -5.16 -11.93 17.23
C VAL A 300 -3.70 -11.97 16.83
N LYS A 301 -3.43 -12.59 15.69
CA LYS A 301 -2.06 -12.74 15.17
C LYS A 301 -2.00 -12.26 13.74
N SER A 302 -0.92 -11.58 13.41
CA SER A 302 -0.69 -11.06 12.07
C SER A 302 0.61 -11.59 11.48
N LYS A 303 0.64 -11.74 10.15
CA LYS A 303 1.81 -12.20 9.42
C LYS A 303 1.81 -11.61 8.01
N ILE A 304 3.00 -11.33 7.49
CA ILE A 304 3.22 -10.99 6.08
C ILE A 304 3.57 -12.24 5.28
N ILE A 305 2.84 -12.44 4.20
CA ILE A 305 3.02 -13.54 3.23
C ILE A 305 3.68 -12.95 2.00
N TRP A 306 4.90 -13.37 1.71
CA TRP A 306 5.67 -12.92 0.56
C TRP A 306 5.40 -13.78 -0.66
N MET A 307 5.18 -13.16 -1.82
CA MET A 307 4.99 -13.90 -3.08
C MET A 307 6.31 -14.49 -3.58
N MET A 308 7.42 -13.82 -3.29
CA MET A 308 8.78 -14.27 -3.56
C MET A 308 9.66 -13.96 -2.35
N ASP A 309 10.55 -14.87 -1.97
CA ASP A 309 11.51 -14.63 -0.89
C ASP A 309 12.49 -13.50 -1.28
N GLY A 310 12.60 -12.50 -0.44
CA GLY A 310 13.42 -11.31 -0.71
C GLY A 310 14.92 -11.60 -0.78
N LYS A 311 15.40 -12.68 -0.14
CA LYS A 311 16.82 -13.06 -0.05
C LYS A 311 17.19 -14.11 -1.07
N THR A 312 16.48 -15.23 -1.08
CA THR A 312 16.77 -16.38 -1.96
C THR A 312 16.27 -16.17 -3.38
N LYS A 313 15.30 -15.25 -3.57
CA LYS A 313 14.58 -15.04 -4.83
C LYS A 313 13.76 -16.24 -5.28
N GLU A 314 13.48 -17.17 -4.39
CA GLU A 314 12.56 -18.29 -4.65
C GLU A 314 11.13 -17.77 -4.69
N VAL A 315 10.37 -18.22 -5.70
CA VAL A 315 8.95 -17.91 -5.85
C VAL A 315 8.17 -18.79 -4.88
N ASN A 316 7.52 -18.18 -3.90
CA ASN A 316 6.73 -18.90 -2.90
C ASN A 316 5.37 -19.35 -3.46
N TYR A 317 4.83 -18.59 -4.41
CA TYR A 317 3.54 -18.84 -5.05
C TYR A 317 3.67 -18.62 -6.55
N GLU A 318 3.52 -19.68 -7.34
CA GLU A 318 3.44 -19.56 -8.79
C GLU A 318 2.10 -18.92 -9.21
N SER A 319 2.08 -18.33 -10.38
CA SER A 319 0.86 -17.74 -10.94
C SER A 319 -0.27 -18.76 -11.13
N ASP A 320 -1.47 -18.35 -10.85
CA ASP A 320 -2.70 -19.08 -11.15
C ASP A 320 -2.96 -19.06 -12.66
N LYS A 321 -2.90 -20.24 -13.28
CA LYS A 321 -2.99 -20.40 -14.74
C LYS A 321 -4.35 -20.01 -15.31
N ASP A 322 -5.43 -20.31 -14.58
CA ASP A 322 -6.79 -19.99 -15.02
C ASP A 322 -6.98 -18.45 -15.04
N LEU A 323 -6.42 -17.76 -14.05
CA LEU A 323 -6.47 -16.30 -13.99
C LEU A 323 -5.53 -15.65 -15.02
N GLU A 324 -4.32 -16.22 -15.25
CA GLU A 324 -3.42 -15.75 -16.31
C GLU A 324 -4.10 -15.83 -17.68
N GLU A 325 -4.79 -16.92 -18.00
CA GLU A 325 -5.51 -17.09 -19.27
C GLU A 325 -6.59 -16.01 -19.45
N LYS A 326 -7.35 -15.69 -18.39
CA LYS A 326 -8.36 -14.63 -18.42
C LYS A 326 -7.77 -13.24 -18.62
N LEU A 327 -6.54 -13.00 -18.18
CA LEU A 327 -5.83 -11.74 -18.26
C LEU A 327 -4.92 -11.61 -19.49
N ASP A 328 -4.75 -12.68 -20.29
CA ASP A 328 -3.79 -12.74 -21.40
C ASP A 328 -4.02 -11.65 -22.46
N SER A 329 -5.28 -11.35 -22.80
CA SER A 329 -5.59 -10.28 -23.77
C SER A 329 -5.14 -8.90 -23.28
N TYR A 330 -5.33 -8.60 -22.00
CA TYR A 330 -4.86 -7.34 -21.38
C TYR A 330 -3.33 -7.29 -21.33
N HIS A 331 -2.70 -8.41 -20.99
CA HIS A 331 -1.24 -8.51 -20.97
C HIS A 331 -0.65 -8.23 -22.37
N LYS A 332 -1.20 -8.83 -23.43
CA LYS A 332 -0.77 -8.60 -24.80
C LYS A 332 -0.94 -7.13 -25.23
N LEU A 333 -2.09 -6.53 -24.92
CA LEU A 333 -2.32 -5.10 -25.21
C LEU A 333 -1.30 -4.20 -24.50
N ALA A 334 -1.01 -4.45 -23.22
CA ALA A 334 -0.01 -3.70 -22.48
C ALA A 334 1.42 -3.91 -23.00
N LEU A 335 1.76 -5.12 -23.45
CA LEU A 335 3.03 -5.41 -24.11
C LEU A 335 3.19 -4.67 -25.44
N ASP A 336 2.14 -4.69 -26.26
CA ASP A 336 2.14 -3.99 -27.56
C ASP A 336 2.29 -2.48 -27.36
N ASP A 337 1.56 -1.90 -26.39
CA ASP A 337 1.68 -0.50 -26.02
C ASP A 337 3.09 -0.16 -25.51
N ALA A 338 3.65 -0.94 -24.59
CA ALA A 338 4.99 -0.74 -24.04
C ALA A 338 6.10 -0.83 -25.11
N ASN A 339 5.90 -1.68 -26.13
CA ASN A 339 6.86 -1.89 -27.22
C ASN A 339 6.69 -0.92 -28.41
N GLN A 340 5.68 -0.06 -28.37
CA GLN A 340 5.47 0.93 -29.44
C GLN A 340 6.71 1.83 -29.59
N ILE A 341 7.25 1.92 -30.81
CA ILE A 341 8.37 2.84 -31.11
C ILE A 341 7.83 4.26 -31.21
N ILE A 342 8.33 5.15 -30.35
CA ILE A 342 7.91 6.56 -30.26
C ILE A 342 8.98 7.54 -30.75
N GLY A 343 10.21 7.09 -31.00
CA GLY A 343 11.29 7.95 -31.47
C GLY A 343 12.59 7.21 -31.72
N GLU A 344 13.65 7.97 -31.94
CA GLU A 344 15.02 7.49 -32.09
C GLU A 344 15.98 8.46 -31.39
N LEU A 345 16.83 7.96 -30.53
CA LEU A 345 17.92 8.70 -29.88
C LEU A 345 19.21 8.49 -30.65
N LYS A 346 19.91 9.58 -30.95
CA LYS A 346 21.23 9.59 -31.60
C LYS A 346 22.24 10.39 -30.78
N GLY A 347 23.49 9.97 -30.79
CA GLY A 347 24.59 10.69 -30.14
C GLY A 347 24.97 10.15 -28.77
N GLY A 348 24.53 8.96 -28.43
CA GLY A 348 24.85 8.26 -27.18
C GLY A 348 23.71 8.17 -26.18
N ASP A 349 23.93 7.46 -25.10
CA ASP A 349 23.01 7.27 -23.98
C ASP A 349 22.80 8.59 -23.21
N LEU A 350 21.59 8.78 -22.64
CA LEU A 350 21.28 10.01 -21.87
C LEU A 350 21.92 10.05 -20.48
N VAL A 351 22.35 8.92 -19.94
CA VAL A 351 23.08 8.86 -18.67
C VAL A 351 24.51 8.34 -18.93
N PRO A 352 25.54 9.12 -18.60
CA PRO A 352 26.93 8.67 -18.71
C PRO A 352 27.23 7.57 -17.70
N LYS A 353 28.39 6.90 -17.88
CA LYS A 353 28.88 5.93 -16.91
C LYS A 353 29.15 6.59 -15.57
N ASP A 354 28.89 5.85 -14.50
CA ASP A 354 29.18 6.32 -13.13
C ASP A 354 30.67 6.62 -12.95
N GLU A 355 30.97 7.82 -12.51
CA GLU A 355 32.35 8.23 -12.20
C GLU A 355 32.81 7.69 -10.85
N VAL A 356 31.88 7.56 -9.92
CA VAL A 356 32.11 7.02 -8.57
C VAL A 356 31.43 5.66 -8.46
N LYS A 357 32.21 4.62 -8.19
CA LYS A 357 31.67 3.26 -8.07
C LYS A 357 30.57 3.18 -7.01
N GLY A 358 29.39 2.77 -7.41
CA GLY A 358 28.25 2.57 -6.53
C GLY A 358 27.41 3.85 -6.27
N ILE A 359 27.75 4.98 -6.92
CA ILE A 359 26.98 6.20 -6.90
C ILE A 359 26.56 6.53 -8.34
N PRO A 360 25.28 6.44 -8.67
CA PRO A 360 24.78 6.75 -10.01
C PRO A 360 25.11 8.19 -10.44
N ALA A 361 25.53 8.38 -11.69
CA ALA A 361 25.85 9.71 -12.23
C ALA A 361 24.69 10.70 -12.06
N SER A 362 23.44 10.23 -12.20
CA SER A 362 22.22 11.04 -12.01
C SER A 362 22.01 11.55 -10.58
N GLN A 363 22.80 11.08 -9.60
CA GLN A 363 22.73 11.56 -8.21
C GLN A 363 23.82 12.59 -7.88
N ILE A 364 24.80 12.79 -8.76
CA ILE A 364 25.95 13.67 -8.48
C ILE A 364 26.14 14.77 -9.51
N GLN A 365 25.51 14.65 -10.66
CA GLN A 365 25.63 15.65 -11.73
C GLN A 365 24.38 15.72 -12.60
N GLU A 366 24.20 16.87 -13.22
CA GLU A 366 23.20 17.05 -14.26
C GLU A 366 23.56 16.17 -15.46
N THR A 367 22.63 15.31 -15.85
CA THR A 367 22.81 14.40 -16.98
C THR A 367 21.95 14.84 -18.17
N PRO A 368 22.27 14.43 -19.43
CA PRO A 368 21.38 14.67 -20.57
C PRO A 368 19.94 14.20 -20.35
N MET A 369 19.71 13.19 -19.50
CA MET A 369 18.36 12.75 -19.15
C MET A 369 17.62 13.80 -18.30
N ILE A 370 18.26 14.36 -17.28
CA ILE A 370 17.67 15.44 -16.47
C ILE A 370 17.41 16.68 -17.34
N ASN A 371 18.35 17.00 -18.24
CA ASN A 371 18.17 18.09 -19.18
C ASN A 371 16.97 17.86 -20.10
N LEU A 372 16.78 16.64 -20.62
CA LEU A 372 15.61 16.30 -21.42
C LEU A 372 14.30 16.54 -20.65
N ILE A 373 14.22 16.10 -19.39
CA ILE A 373 13.02 16.30 -18.54
C ILE A 373 12.78 17.81 -18.37
N ASN A 374 13.80 18.58 -18.00
CA ASN A 374 13.70 20.02 -17.81
C ASN A 374 13.33 20.75 -19.11
N GLU A 375 13.92 20.38 -20.25
CA GLU A 375 13.61 20.96 -21.56
C GLU A 375 12.15 20.70 -21.94
N VAL A 376 11.62 19.50 -21.70
CA VAL A 376 10.20 19.18 -21.93
C VAL A 376 9.32 20.06 -21.06
N GLN A 377 9.62 20.20 -19.77
CA GLN A 377 8.87 21.06 -18.86
C GLN A 377 8.89 22.52 -19.32
N MET A 378 10.06 23.10 -19.65
CA MET A 378 10.19 24.45 -20.16
C MET A 378 9.51 24.64 -21.52
N TYR A 379 9.52 23.63 -22.38
CA TYR A 379 8.84 23.69 -23.68
C TYR A 379 7.34 23.89 -23.53
N TYR A 380 6.70 23.18 -22.61
CA TYR A 380 5.27 23.26 -22.41
C TYR A 380 4.86 24.48 -21.56
N THR A 381 5.62 24.82 -20.51
CA THR A 381 5.29 25.92 -19.59
C THR A 381 5.78 27.29 -20.04
N LYS A 382 6.83 27.34 -20.89
CA LYS A 382 7.58 28.56 -21.23
C LYS A 382 8.24 29.21 -19.99
N ALA A 383 8.52 28.44 -18.96
CA ALA A 383 9.21 28.89 -17.77
C ALA A 383 10.66 29.30 -18.07
N ASP A 384 11.20 30.26 -17.30
CA ASP A 384 12.61 30.68 -17.38
C ASP A 384 13.54 29.64 -16.76
N VAL A 385 13.05 28.92 -15.73
CA VAL A 385 13.79 27.90 -14.97
C VAL A 385 12.88 26.68 -14.79
N SER A 386 13.46 25.51 -14.90
CA SER A 386 12.79 24.25 -14.60
C SER A 386 13.58 23.47 -13.55
N ALA A 387 12.90 22.68 -12.74
CA ALA A 387 13.46 21.80 -11.73
C ALA A 387 12.96 20.37 -11.92
N ALA A 388 13.86 19.40 -11.93
CA ALA A 388 13.51 17.99 -12.05
C ALA A 388 14.50 17.10 -11.31
N ALA A 389 13.97 16.03 -10.68
CA ALA A 389 14.76 14.95 -10.09
C ALA A 389 14.84 13.74 -11.01
N ALA A 390 15.89 12.94 -10.86
CA ALA A 390 15.90 11.58 -11.40
C ALA A 390 14.97 10.72 -10.53
N PHE A 391 13.80 10.38 -11.03
CA PHE A 391 12.83 9.59 -10.28
C PHE A 391 13.37 8.20 -9.91
N ARG A 392 14.13 7.59 -10.84
CA ARG A 392 14.91 6.37 -10.62
C ARG A 392 16.36 6.66 -10.98
N SER A 393 17.29 6.38 -10.06
CA SER A 393 18.72 6.60 -10.27
C SER A 393 19.34 5.69 -11.34
N ASP A 394 18.66 4.59 -11.67
CA ASP A 394 19.06 3.61 -12.71
C ASP A 394 18.35 3.83 -14.05
N ALA A 395 17.44 4.80 -14.14
CA ALA A 395 16.76 5.12 -15.40
C ALA A 395 17.75 5.72 -16.42
N ASN A 396 17.70 5.21 -17.63
CA ASN A 396 18.50 5.68 -18.76
C ASN A 396 17.75 5.45 -20.06
N MET A 397 17.86 6.37 -21.00
CA MET A 397 17.42 6.17 -22.37
C MET A 397 18.68 5.93 -23.24
N LYS A 398 18.73 4.75 -23.84
CA LYS A 398 19.88 4.31 -24.63
C LYS A 398 19.79 4.76 -26.07
N GLU A 399 20.95 4.93 -26.73
CA GLU A 399 21.01 5.22 -28.17
C GLU A 399 20.30 4.15 -29.00
N GLY A 400 19.51 4.59 -29.98
CA GLY A 400 18.74 3.73 -30.87
C GLY A 400 17.26 4.06 -30.87
N LYS A 401 16.43 3.06 -31.19
CA LYS A 401 14.97 3.21 -31.19
C LYS A 401 14.43 3.28 -29.78
N ILE A 402 13.61 4.30 -29.54
CA ILE A 402 12.99 4.56 -28.24
C ILE A 402 11.59 3.95 -28.23
N LYS A 403 11.34 3.09 -27.27
CA LYS A 403 10.03 2.52 -26.98
C LYS A 403 9.28 3.38 -25.99
N LYS A 404 7.95 3.24 -25.96
CA LYS A 404 7.10 3.89 -24.97
C LYS A 404 7.50 3.49 -23.54
N SER A 405 7.89 2.23 -23.31
CA SER A 405 8.42 1.75 -22.03
C SER A 405 9.66 2.50 -21.57
N ASP A 406 10.54 2.93 -22.49
CA ASP A 406 11.75 3.68 -22.13
C ASP A 406 11.38 5.05 -21.53
N ALA A 407 10.34 5.71 -22.05
CA ALA A 407 9.81 6.95 -21.48
C ALA A 407 9.15 6.70 -20.10
N SER A 408 8.37 5.63 -19.96
CA SER A 408 7.74 5.25 -18.69
C SER A 408 8.77 4.90 -17.62
N LEU A 409 9.94 4.38 -17.99
CA LEU A 409 11.05 4.11 -17.06
C LEU A 409 11.62 5.42 -16.48
N ILE A 410 11.62 6.50 -17.25
CA ILE A 410 12.11 7.81 -16.80
C ILE A 410 11.09 8.45 -15.84
N TYR A 411 9.81 8.46 -16.24
CA TYR A 411 8.73 9.04 -15.44
C TYR A 411 7.40 8.32 -15.70
N LYS A 412 6.88 7.67 -14.66
CA LYS A 412 5.71 6.77 -14.77
C LYS A 412 4.40 7.32 -14.23
N TYR A 413 4.42 8.53 -13.65
CA TYR A 413 3.24 9.11 -13.00
C TYR A 413 2.54 10.12 -13.89
N ASP A 414 1.21 10.08 -13.87
CA ASP A 414 0.34 11.03 -14.56
C ASP A 414 0.20 12.32 -13.72
N ASN A 415 1.29 13.06 -13.55
CA ASN A 415 1.28 14.33 -12.83
C ASN A 415 1.13 15.51 -13.78
N THR A 416 0.57 16.61 -13.26
CA THR A 416 0.49 17.90 -13.95
C THR A 416 1.75 18.73 -13.72
N ILE A 417 2.10 19.54 -14.72
CA ILE A 417 3.19 20.51 -14.60
C ILE A 417 2.65 21.78 -13.95
N TYR A 418 3.32 22.29 -12.93
CA TYR A 418 3.02 23.58 -12.32
C TYR A 418 3.96 24.65 -12.83
N LEU A 419 3.41 25.83 -13.17
CA LEU A 419 4.16 27.05 -13.43
C LEU A 419 3.96 28.00 -12.24
N LEU A 420 5.06 28.37 -11.59
CA LEU A 420 5.06 29.23 -10.41
C LEU A 420 5.81 30.52 -10.70
N GLU A 421 5.29 31.63 -10.22
CA GLU A 421 6.03 32.90 -10.17
C GLU A 421 6.75 32.99 -8.82
N VAL A 422 8.08 33.12 -8.84
CA VAL A 422 8.92 33.16 -7.66
C VAL A 422 9.95 34.27 -7.72
N THR A 423 10.35 34.81 -6.57
CA THR A 423 11.49 35.73 -6.48
C THR A 423 12.81 34.96 -6.55
N GLY A 424 13.92 35.65 -6.86
CA GLY A 424 15.23 35.02 -6.86
C GLY A 424 15.62 34.44 -5.51
N LYS A 425 15.18 35.10 -4.41
CA LYS A 425 15.39 34.55 -3.07
C LYS A 425 14.64 33.22 -2.87
N GLN A 426 13.37 33.15 -3.26
CA GLN A 426 12.58 31.92 -3.13
C GLN A 426 13.16 30.78 -3.99
N LEU A 427 13.62 31.10 -5.21
CA LEU A 427 14.30 30.14 -6.05
C LEU A 427 15.58 29.61 -5.39
N LYS A 428 16.42 30.52 -4.85
CA LYS A 428 17.62 30.14 -4.13
C LYS A 428 17.31 29.29 -2.90
N ASP A 429 16.32 29.66 -2.10
CA ASP A 429 15.90 28.89 -0.92
C ASP A 429 15.49 27.47 -1.30
N TYR A 430 14.77 27.29 -2.44
CA TYR A 430 14.42 25.98 -2.97
C TYR A 430 15.66 25.19 -3.42
N MET A 431 16.58 25.83 -4.14
CA MET A 431 17.84 25.19 -4.58
C MET A 431 18.67 24.76 -3.36
N GLU A 432 18.74 25.55 -2.31
CA GLU A 432 19.44 25.21 -1.06
C GLU A 432 18.77 24.03 -0.34
N TRP A 433 17.44 23.98 -0.35
CA TRP A 433 16.71 22.84 0.19
C TRP A 433 17.02 21.57 -0.59
N SER A 434 16.99 21.62 -1.93
CA SER A 434 17.36 20.50 -2.79
C SER A 434 18.82 20.04 -2.54
N ALA A 435 19.75 20.99 -2.46
CA ALA A 435 21.16 20.72 -2.19
C ALA A 435 21.41 20.09 -0.80
N SER A 436 20.44 20.17 0.13
CA SER A 436 20.52 19.51 1.44
C SER A 436 20.40 17.98 1.36
N TYR A 437 20.17 17.43 0.16
CA TYR A 437 20.28 16.02 -0.16
C TYR A 437 21.67 15.44 0.14
N TYR A 438 22.71 16.25 -0.01
CA TYR A 438 24.07 15.82 0.35
C TYR A 438 24.35 16.05 1.84
N ASN A 439 25.14 15.19 2.46
CA ASN A 439 25.82 15.50 3.71
C ASN A 439 26.97 16.49 3.47
N THR A 440 27.36 17.26 4.50
CA THR A 440 28.50 18.16 4.39
C THR A 440 29.78 17.35 4.22
N TYR A 441 30.50 17.58 3.11
CA TYR A 441 31.81 16.97 2.84
C TYR A 441 32.87 17.60 3.73
N LYS A 442 33.68 16.77 4.35
CA LYS A 442 34.80 17.21 5.23
C LYS A 442 36.14 16.68 4.69
N PRO A 443 37.25 17.44 4.87
CA PRO A 443 38.58 16.92 4.52
C PRO A 443 38.82 15.58 5.23
N GLY A 444 39.18 14.57 4.41
CA GLY A 444 39.40 13.19 4.88
C GLY A 444 38.24 12.23 4.58
N ASP A 445 37.10 12.71 4.14
CA ASP A 445 36.02 11.83 3.63
C ASP A 445 36.48 11.15 2.32
N LEU A 446 36.23 9.84 2.24
CA LEU A 446 36.64 9.05 1.07
C LEU A 446 35.76 9.29 -0.15
N THR A 447 34.52 9.69 0.06
CA THR A 447 33.52 9.97 -0.98
C THR A 447 32.41 10.86 -0.42
N ILE A 448 31.50 11.31 -1.30
CA ILE A 448 30.29 11.99 -0.90
C ILE A 448 29.33 11.02 -0.22
N SER A 449 28.41 11.55 0.58
CA SER A 449 27.32 10.79 1.19
C SER A 449 26.03 11.59 1.17
N PHE A 450 24.91 10.89 1.36
CA PHE A 450 23.58 11.46 1.21
C PHE A 450 22.83 11.53 2.54
N ASN A 451 21.95 12.52 2.65
CA ASN A 451 21.06 12.70 3.80
C ASN A 451 19.87 11.73 3.67
N GLU A 452 19.79 10.73 4.53
CA GLU A 452 18.76 9.68 4.50
C GLU A 452 17.32 10.21 4.69
N LYS A 453 17.17 11.46 5.18
CA LYS A 453 15.86 12.11 5.36
C LYS A 453 15.30 12.68 4.06
N ILE A 454 16.14 12.84 3.02
CA ILE A 454 15.74 13.35 1.70
C ILE A 454 15.89 12.21 0.70
N ARG A 455 14.81 11.86 0.02
CA ARG A 455 14.82 10.81 -0.98
C ARG A 455 15.47 11.28 -2.27
N GLY A 456 16.11 10.40 -3.04
CA GLY A 456 16.74 10.76 -4.30
C GLY A 456 15.79 11.43 -5.31
N TYR A 457 14.52 11.03 -5.33
CA TYR A 457 13.48 11.64 -6.17
C TYR A 457 13.02 13.04 -5.70
N GLN A 458 13.54 13.53 -4.58
CA GLN A 458 13.32 14.89 -4.08
C GLN A 458 14.53 15.80 -4.36
N TYR A 459 15.61 15.23 -4.92
CA TYR A 459 16.80 16.00 -5.28
C TYR A 459 16.63 16.56 -6.69
N ASP A 460 16.07 17.78 -6.76
CA ASP A 460 15.87 18.49 -8.01
C ASP A 460 17.16 19.15 -8.51
N MET A 461 17.40 19.02 -9.81
CA MET A 461 18.43 19.73 -10.56
C MET A 461 17.76 20.77 -11.49
N PHE A 462 18.41 21.93 -11.65
CA PHE A 462 17.76 23.09 -12.25
C PHE A 462 18.36 23.43 -13.61
N SER A 463 17.53 23.59 -14.64
CA SER A 463 17.89 24.09 -15.96
C SER A 463 17.33 25.50 -16.20
N GLY A 464 17.90 26.24 -17.15
CA GLY A 464 17.57 27.63 -17.43
C GLY A 464 18.28 28.65 -16.52
N ILE A 465 19.16 28.17 -15.63
CA ILE A 465 19.94 28.97 -14.70
C ILE A 465 21.34 28.35 -14.50
N LYS A 466 22.32 29.17 -14.19
CA LYS A 466 23.70 28.72 -13.89
C LYS A 466 23.93 28.79 -12.39
N TYR A 467 24.47 27.71 -11.83
CA TYR A 467 24.79 27.60 -10.40
C TYR A 467 25.84 26.51 -10.14
N GLU A 468 26.37 26.48 -8.95
CA GLU A 468 27.25 25.45 -8.44
C GLU A 468 26.79 25.05 -7.03
N ILE A 469 26.95 23.78 -6.67
CA ILE A 469 26.69 23.26 -5.33
C ILE A 469 28.00 22.98 -4.61
N ASP A 470 28.35 23.80 -3.62
CA ASP A 470 29.52 23.58 -2.77
C ASP A 470 29.12 22.78 -1.53
N ILE A 471 29.26 21.46 -1.59
CA ILE A 471 28.89 20.54 -0.50
C ILE A 471 29.84 20.60 0.70
N SER A 472 30.97 21.34 0.64
CA SER A 472 31.82 21.58 1.81
C SER A 472 31.19 22.58 2.79
N LYS A 473 30.18 23.35 2.34
CA LYS A 473 29.46 24.32 3.13
C LYS A 473 28.27 23.70 3.87
N ASP A 474 27.85 24.36 4.91
CA ASP A 474 26.63 23.96 5.65
C ASP A 474 25.37 24.13 4.78
N PRO A 475 24.34 23.29 4.98
CA PRO A 475 23.04 23.45 4.31
C PRO A 475 22.49 24.89 4.48
N GLY A 476 21.95 25.44 3.40
CA GLY A 476 21.50 26.84 3.33
C GLY A 476 22.53 27.83 2.81
N ASN A 477 23.78 27.39 2.55
CA ASN A 477 24.87 28.21 2.02
C ASN A 477 25.64 27.52 0.87
N ARG A 478 25.05 26.49 0.26
CA ARG A 478 25.70 25.63 -0.74
C ARG A 478 25.59 26.14 -2.16
N ILE A 479 24.56 26.93 -2.46
CA ILE A 479 24.34 27.46 -3.80
C ILE A 479 25.25 28.68 -3.98
N VAL A 480 26.25 28.52 -4.86
CA VAL A 480 27.22 29.57 -5.19
C VAL A 480 27.18 29.86 -6.70
N ASN A 481 27.71 31.00 -7.09
CA ASN A 481 27.76 31.44 -8.49
C ASN A 481 26.41 31.46 -9.22
N LEU A 482 25.30 31.70 -8.47
CA LEU A 482 23.96 31.74 -9.01
C LEU A 482 23.75 32.93 -9.94
N ARG A 483 23.45 32.68 -11.22
CA ARG A 483 23.28 33.69 -12.27
C ARG A 483 22.36 33.19 -13.39
N LYS A 484 21.73 34.11 -14.08
CA LYS A 484 20.94 33.82 -15.27
C LYS A 484 21.81 33.27 -16.40
N MET A 485 21.21 32.68 -17.43
CA MET A 485 21.93 32.13 -18.58
C MET A 485 22.79 33.16 -19.32
N ASN A 486 22.40 34.44 -19.29
CA ASN A 486 23.17 35.59 -19.83
C ASN A 486 24.20 36.19 -18.85
N ASP A 487 24.56 35.46 -17.81
CA ASP A 487 25.50 35.84 -16.74
C ASP A 487 25.08 37.04 -15.87
N SER A 488 23.89 37.59 -16.04
CA SER A 488 23.35 38.60 -15.14
C SER A 488 22.97 38.01 -13.76
N PRO A 489 23.07 38.79 -12.68
CA PRO A 489 22.68 38.29 -11.35
C PRO A 489 21.17 38.00 -11.29
N VAL A 490 20.82 36.97 -10.51
CA VAL A 490 19.43 36.71 -10.12
C VAL A 490 19.07 37.80 -9.09
N LYS A 491 18.02 38.56 -9.37
CA LYS A 491 17.52 39.59 -8.47
C LYS A 491 16.56 38.98 -7.44
N ASP A 492 16.60 39.49 -6.21
CA ASP A 492 15.67 39.13 -5.14
C ASP A 492 14.24 39.54 -5.44
#